data_1094cc1588d5781fa5fd079789fbb582
#
_entry.id   1094cc1588d5781fa5fd079789fbb582
#
_cell.length_a   1.000
_cell.length_b   1.000
_cell.length_c   1.000
_cell.angle_alpha   90.00
_cell.angle_beta   90.00
_cell.angle_gamma   90.00
#
_symmetry.space_group_name_H-M   'P 1'
#
loop_
_entity.id
_entity.type
_entity.pdbx_description
1 polymer ?
#
loop_
_entity_poly.entity_id
_entity_poly.type
_entity_poly.pdbx_seq_one_letter_code
_entity_poly.pdbx_strand_id
1 'polypeptide(L)'
;MPVHVASRWLLDSKTDLNDALQLLAGADFSALSSLTVLASKGAEAAAVSVEIYPEGPAFVFPDENGLLIHTNHFLDAKAARGDTEWGIYPDTLVRHQVLKRRLGNRTGLGVEQILNAMNSHLGSTGALCCHPDPAIDADQYQTLVTVAIDVLGGTLNALAGGPCVHAKAP
;
A
#
# COMPACT_ATOMS: atom_id res chain seq x y z
N MET A 1 20.31 1.56 -4.48
CA MET A 1 19.61 2.87 -4.54
C MET A 1 18.56 2.93 -3.44
N PRO A 2 18.42 4.04 -2.67
CA PRO A 2 17.33 4.19 -1.70
C PRO A 2 15.96 4.21 -2.40
N VAL A 3 14.94 3.58 -1.80
CA VAL A 3 13.60 3.46 -2.38
C VAL A 3 12.94 4.79 -2.73
N HIS A 4 13.14 5.81 -1.88
CA HIS A 4 12.55 7.14 -2.12
C HIS A 4 13.20 7.86 -3.31
N VAL A 5 14.49 7.62 -3.57
CA VAL A 5 15.17 8.14 -4.77
C VAL A 5 14.63 7.46 -6.02
N ALA A 6 14.41 6.13 -5.97
CA ALA A 6 13.79 5.40 -7.05
C ALA A 6 12.38 5.88 -7.36
N SER A 7 11.55 6.07 -6.33
CA SER A 7 10.18 6.58 -6.47
C SER A 7 10.17 7.95 -7.13
N ARG A 8 11.06 8.86 -6.69
CA ARG A 8 11.18 10.20 -7.29
C ARG A 8 11.65 10.11 -8.74
N TRP A 9 12.66 9.28 -9.02
CA TRP A 9 13.17 9.11 -10.38
C TRP A 9 12.11 8.53 -11.33
N LEU A 10 11.30 7.57 -10.87
CA LEU A 10 10.17 7.06 -11.65
C LEU A 10 9.21 8.18 -12.04
N LEU A 11 8.79 8.99 -11.08
CA LEU A 11 7.84 10.09 -11.31
C LEU A 11 8.40 11.18 -12.23
N ASP A 12 9.71 11.43 -12.20
CA ASP A 12 10.34 12.48 -13.01
C ASP A 12 10.68 12.03 -14.43
N SER A 13 10.92 10.73 -14.65
CA SER A 13 11.54 10.27 -15.90
C SER A 13 10.71 9.25 -16.67
N LYS A 14 9.70 8.62 -16.04
CA LYS A 14 8.95 7.54 -16.68
C LYS A 14 7.52 7.97 -16.98
N THR A 15 7.13 7.72 -18.23
CA THR A 15 5.81 8.07 -18.73
C THR A 15 4.96 6.84 -19.04
N ASP A 16 5.58 5.64 -18.94
CA ASP A 16 4.89 4.41 -19.25
C ASP A 16 5.23 3.31 -18.23
N LEU A 17 4.28 2.39 -18.06
CA LEU A 17 4.37 1.35 -17.04
C LEU A 17 5.53 0.38 -17.31
N ASN A 18 5.75 0.01 -18.58
CA ASN A 18 6.82 -0.93 -18.93
C ASN A 18 8.21 -0.39 -18.58
N ASP A 19 8.47 0.88 -18.92
CA ASP A 19 9.71 1.55 -18.56
C ASP A 19 9.91 1.65 -17.04
N ALA A 20 8.82 1.90 -16.31
CA ALA A 20 8.85 1.93 -14.84
C ALA A 20 9.20 0.55 -14.26
N LEU A 21 8.59 -0.51 -14.77
CA LEU A 21 8.87 -1.87 -14.33
C LEU A 21 10.28 -2.33 -14.69
N GLN A 22 10.78 -1.98 -15.87
CA GLN A 22 12.16 -2.28 -16.27
C GLN A 22 13.18 -1.60 -15.37
N LEU A 23 12.93 -0.33 -15.00
CA LEU A 23 13.77 0.39 -14.05
C LEU A 23 13.79 -0.30 -12.69
N LEU A 24 12.62 -0.66 -12.15
CA LEU A 24 12.51 -1.31 -10.84
C LEU A 24 13.15 -2.71 -10.86
N ALA A 25 13.01 -3.44 -11.96
CA ALA A 25 13.60 -4.76 -12.11
C ALA A 25 15.12 -4.74 -12.26
N GLY A 26 15.67 -3.68 -12.83
CA GLY A 26 17.11 -3.55 -13.11
C GLY A 26 17.89 -2.74 -12.08
N ALA A 27 17.25 -2.13 -11.11
CA ALA A 27 17.92 -1.26 -10.13
C ALA A 27 18.39 -2.05 -8.89
N ASP A 28 19.61 -1.75 -8.44
CA ASP A 28 20.12 -2.24 -7.15
C ASP A 28 19.55 -1.40 -6.00
N PHE A 29 18.66 -1.98 -5.24
CA PHE A 29 18.06 -1.32 -4.06
C PHE A 29 18.87 -1.60 -2.80
N SER A 30 18.92 -0.60 -1.91
CA SER A 30 19.66 -0.67 -0.65
C SER A 30 18.89 -1.36 0.48
N ALA A 31 17.60 -1.62 0.29
CA ALA A 31 16.75 -2.28 1.28
C ALA A 31 15.61 -3.03 0.58
N LEU A 32 15.08 -4.03 1.27
CA LEU A 32 13.83 -4.69 0.92
C LEU A 32 12.71 -3.64 0.85
N SER A 33 11.91 -3.67 -0.20
CA SER A 33 10.91 -2.63 -0.41
C SER A 33 9.75 -3.13 -1.26
N SER A 34 8.60 -2.51 -1.13
CA SER A 34 7.49 -2.68 -2.07
C SER A 34 7.07 -1.32 -2.64
N LEU A 35 6.90 -1.27 -3.94
CA LEU A 35 6.47 -0.09 -4.68
C LEU A 35 5.24 -0.44 -5.52
N THR A 36 4.09 0.17 -5.22
CA THR A 36 2.90 0.03 -6.06
C THR A 36 2.92 1.10 -7.14
N VAL A 37 2.95 0.66 -8.39
CA VAL A 37 2.92 1.51 -9.56
C VAL A 37 1.55 1.45 -10.19
N LEU A 38 0.94 2.61 -10.40
CA LEU A 38 -0.30 2.76 -11.13
C LEU A 38 -0.02 3.61 -12.38
N ALA A 39 -0.55 3.18 -13.51
CA ALA A 39 -0.47 3.93 -14.76
C ALA A 39 -1.82 3.95 -15.45
N SER A 40 -2.10 5.05 -16.16
CA SER A 40 -3.32 5.19 -16.96
C SER A 40 -3.01 5.80 -18.32
N LYS A 41 -3.78 5.39 -19.33
CA LYS A 41 -3.74 5.96 -20.68
C LYS A 41 -5.16 6.00 -21.24
N GLY A 42 -5.72 7.21 -21.35
CA GLY A 42 -7.13 7.36 -21.69
C GLY A 42 -8.03 6.75 -20.62
N ALA A 43 -8.89 5.81 -21.01
CA ALA A 43 -9.78 5.10 -20.07
C ALA A 43 -9.18 3.82 -19.49
N GLU A 44 -7.99 3.42 -19.92
CA GLU A 44 -7.32 2.22 -19.46
C GLU A 44 -6.41 2.54 -18.28
N ALA A 45 -6.37 1.66 -17.29
CA ALA A 45 -5.47 1.76 -16.15
C ALA A 45 -4.94 0.38 -15.76
N ALA A 46 -3.72 0.35 -15.22
CA ALA A 46 -3.12 -0.85 -14.67
C ALA A 46 -2.40 -0.52 -13.36
N ALA A 47 -2.36 -1.51 -12.47
CA ALA A 47 -1.63 -1.43 -11.20
C ALA A 47 -0.79 -2.70 -11.00
N VAL A 48 0.37 -2.54 -10.38
CA VAL A 48 1.23 -3.65 -9.97
C VAL A 48 2.04 -3.22 -8.75
N SER A 49 2.13 -4.07 -7.75
CA SER A 49 3.12 -3.93 -6.67
C SER A 49 4.38 -4.69 -7.04
N VAL A 50 5.50 -4.01 -7.02
CA VAL A 50 6.83 -4.59 -7.24
C VAL A 50 7.49 -4.78 -5.88
N GLU A 51 7.65 -6.03 -5.49
CA GLU A 51 8.34 -6.42 -4.27
C GLU A 51 9.81 -6.66 -4.58
N ILE A 52 10.69 -5.91 -3.95
CA ILE A 52 12.12 -5.87 -4.21
C ILE A 52 12.84 -6.60 -3.09
N TYR A 53 13.52 -7.67 -3.43
CA TYR A 53 14.29 -8.51 -2.51
C TYR A 53 15.58 -9.02 -3.18
N PRO A 54 16.55 -9.61 -2.45
CA PRO A 54 17.89 -9.89 -2.98
C PRO A 54 17.95 -10.81 -4.21
N GLU A 55 16.97 -11.70 -4.38
CA GLU A 55 16.93 -12.65 -5.50
C GLU A 55 16.27 -12.07 -6.77
N GLY A 56 15.87 -10.82 -6.74
CA GLY A 56 15.22 -10.10 -7.85
C GLY A 56 13.83 -9.57 -7.48
N PRO A 57 13.14 -8.89 -8.40
CA PRO A 57 11.79 -8.40 -8.16
C PRO A 57 10.75 -9.50 -8.28
N ALA A 58 9.69 -9.39 -7.46
CA ALA A 58 8.44 -10.10 -7.66
C ALA A 58 7.32 -9.10 -7.99
N PHE A 59 6.30 -9.57 -8.70
CA PHE A 59 5.21 -8.72 -9.18
C PHE A 59 3.89 -9.25 -8.64
N VAL A 60 3.19 -8.40 -7.89
CA VAL A 60 1.87 -8.69 -7.33
C VAL A 60 0.83 -7.88 -8.09
N PHE A 61 -0.12 -8.56 -8.68
CA PHE A 61 -1.18 -7.95 -9.49
C PHE A 61 -2.48 -7.83 -8.71
N PRO A 62 -3.39 -6.92 -9.13
CA PRO A 62 -4.76 -6.91 -8.63
C PRO A 62 -5.44 -8.27 -8.82
N ASP A 63 -6.39 -8.57 -7.94
CA ASP A 63 -7.25 -9.74 -8.06
C ASP A 63 -8.26 -9.60 -9.23
N GLU A 64 -9.14 -10.59 -9.39
CA GLU A 64 -10.18 -10.62 -10.44
C GLU A 64 -11.18 -9.46 -10.37
N ASN A 65 -11.28 -8.79 -9.22
CA ASN A 65 -12.12 -7.60 -9.01
C ASN A 65 -11.35 -6.28 -9.22
N GLY A 66 -10.09 -6.35 -9.61
CA GLY A 66 -9.20 -5.20 -9.77
C GLY A 66 -8.67 -4.63 -8.46
N LEU A 67 -8.77 -5.36 -7.35
CA LEU A 67 -8.32 -4.94 -6.03
C LEU A 67 -6.90 -5.42 -5.77
N LEU A 68 -6.01 -4.49 -5.45
CA LEU A 68 -4.66 -4.76 -4.97
C LEU A 68 -4.53 -4.18 -3.55
N ILE A 69 -4.27 -5.04 -2.58
CA ILE A 69 -4.02 -4.69 -1.19
C ILE A 69 -2.59 -5.06 -0.85
N HIS A 70 -1.83 -4.11 -0.36
CA HIS A 70 -0.48 -4.35 0.14
C HIS A 70 -0.29 -3.67 1.50
N THR A 71 0.37 -4.35 2.41
CA THR A 71 0.78 -3.83 3.72
C THR A 71 2.30 -3.94 3.84
N ASN A 72 2.87 -4.13 5.01
CA ASN A 72 4.33 -4.10 5.16
C ASN A 72 5.03 -5.44 4.87
N HIS A 73 4.31 -6.58 4.84
CA HIS A 73 4.90 -7.88 4.51
C HIS A 73 4.80 -8.18 3.01
N PHE A 74 5.71 -9.00 2.50
CA PHE A 74 5.69 -9.46 1.12
C PHE A 74 4.57 -10.49 0.89
N LEU A 75 3.95 -10.40 -0.29
CA LEU A 75 2.84 -11.26 -0.73
C LEU A 75 3.32 -12.37 -1.68
N ASP A 76 4.38 -12.12 -2.46
CA ASP A 76 4.97 -13.16 -3.29
C ASP A 76 5.62 -14.24 -2.44
N ALA A 77 5.40 -15.50 -2.80
CA ALA A 77 5.85 -16.65 -2.01
C ALA A 77 7.38 -16.79 -1.91
N LYS A 78 8.14 -16.26 -2.89
CA LYS A 78 9.61 -16.28 -2.83
C LYS A 78 10.13 -15.14 -1.99
N ALA A 79 9.62 -13.92 -2.22
CA ALA A 79 9.97 -12.73 -1.44
C ALA A 79 9.66 -12.92 0.06
N ALA A 80 8.51 -13.51 0.37
CA ALA A 80 8.05 -13.77 1.74
C ALA A 80 8.95 -14.74 2.54
N ARG A 81 9.78 -15.57 1.90
CA ARG A 81 10.70 -16.48 2.61
C ARG A 81 11.78 -15.74 3.39
N GLY A 82 12.23 -14.59 2.90
CA GLY A 82 13.23 -13.75 3.56
C GLY A 82 12.64 -12.58 4.34
N ASP A 83 11.32 -12.47 4.36
CA ASP A 83 10.63 -11.40 5.05
C ASP A 83 10.60 -11.65 6.57
N THR A 84 11.15 -10.72 7.33
CA THR A 84 11.15 -10.73 8.80
C THR A 84 10.15 -9.76 9.41
N GLU A 85 9.50 -8.94 8.60
CA GLU A 85 8.59 -7.88 9.03
C GLU A 85 7.41 -8.44 9.85
N TRP A 86 6.79 -9.52 9.38
CA TRP A 86 5.67 -10.17 10.08
C TRP A 86 6.06 -10.79 11.44
N GLY A 87 7.35 -11.10 11.65
CA GLY A 87 7.84 -11.59 12.93
C GLY A 87 8.02 -10.47 13.96
N ILE A 88 8.28 -9.24 13.50
CA ILE A 88 8.48 -8.06 14.34
C ILE A 88 7.15 -7.30 14.50
N TYR A 89 6.41 -7.17 13.40
CA TYR A 89 5.14 -6.42 13.30
C TYR A 89 4.03 -7.31 12.72
N PRO A 90 3.53 -8.31 13.46
CA PRO A 90 2.52 -9.26 12.98
C PRO A 90 1.17 -8.61 12.62
N ASP A 91 0.92 -7.38 13.09
CA ASP A 91 -0.23 -6.59 12.73
C ASP A 91 -0.36 -6.35 11.21
N THR A 92 0.75 -6.39 10.48
CA THR A 92 0.74 -6.27 9.02
C THR A 92 -0.13 -7.35 8.36
N LEU A 93 -0.11 -8.59 8.87
CA LEU A 93 -0.96 -9.69 8.41
C LEU A 93 -2.43 -9.42 8.73
N VAL A 94 -2.71 -8.92 9.93
CA VAL A 94 -4.07 -8.60 10.38
C VAL A 94 -4.66 -7.48 9.53
N ARG A 95 -3.91 -6.40 9.31
CA ARG A 95 -4.33 -5.26 8.47
C ARG A 95 -4.67 -5.69 7.05
N HIS A 96 -3.85 -6.52 6.43
CA HIS A 96 -4.10 -7.08 5.11
C HIS A 96 -5.40 -7.90 5.08
N GLN A 97 -5.61 -8.81 6.04
CA GLN A 97 -6.80 -9.63 6.11
C GLN A 97 -8.08 -8.83 6.39
N VAL A 98 -8.01 -7.78 7.21
CA VAL A 98 -9.15 -6.89 7.46
C VAL A 98 -9.59 -6.21 6.17
N LEU A 99 -8.65 -5.65 5.40
CA LEU A 99 -8.96 -5.02 4.12
C LEU A 99 -9.50 -6.03 3.11
N LYS A 100 -8.86 -7.16 2.95
CA LYS A 100 -9.30 -8.23 2.05
C LYS A 100 -10.73 -8.68 2.37
N ARG A 101 -11.07 -8.82 3.64
CA ARG A 101 -12.42 -9.21 4.07
C ARG A 101 -13.45 -8.13 3.81
N ARG A 102 -13.08 -6.84 3.97
CA ARG A 102 -14.01 -5.71 3.81
C ARG A 102 -14.22 -5.31 2.35
N LEU A 103 -13.24 -5.51 1.48
CA LEU A 103 -13.22 -5.04 0.10
C LEU A 103 -13.27 -6.16 -0.94
N GLY A 104 -12.73 -7.35 -0.65
CA GLY A 104 -12.38 -8.40 -1.61
C GLY A 104 -13.50 -8.99 -2.48
N ASN A 105 -14.77 -8.76 -2.13
CA ASN A 105 -15.92 -9.22 -2.96
C ASN A 105 -16.72 -8.05 -3.54
N ARG A 106 -16.09 -6.89 -3.67
CA ARG A 106 -16.77 -5.67 -4.14
C ARG A 106 -16.10 -5.14 -5.41
N THR A 107 -16.91 -4.69 -6.34
CA THR A 107 -16.49 -4.00 -7.57
C THR A 107 -16.99 -2.57 -7.56
N GLY A 108 -16.35 -1.69 -8.34
CA GLY A 108 -16.77 -0.29 -8.45
C GLY A 108 -16.63 0.51 -7.15
N LEU A 109 -15.58 0.22 -6.38
CA LEU A 109 -15.32 0.89 -5.10
C LEU A 109 -14.96 2.35 -5.31
N GLY A 110 -15.72 3.24 -4.66
CA GLY A 110 -15.35 4.65 -4.54
C GLY A 110 -14.47 4.91 -3.33
N VAL A 111 -13.94 6.12 -3.25
CA VAL A 111 -13.05 6.56 -2.16
C VAL A 111 -13.70 6.40 -0.78
N GLU A 112 -14.99 6.71 -0.65
CA GLU A 112 -15.71 6.56 0.64
C GLU A 112 -15.73 5.12 1.14
N GLN A 113 -15.99 4.15 0.24
CA GLN A 113 -16.01 2.73 0.63
C GLN A 113 -14.62 2.25 1.04
N ILE A 114 -13.58 2.72 0.36
CA ILE A 114 -12.19 2.39 0.72
C ILE A 114 -11.81 3.00 2.07
N LEU A 115 -12.11 4.27 2.31
CA LEU A 115 -11.86 4.94 3.60
C LEU A 115 -12.61 4.25 4.75
N ASN A 116 -13.88 3.87 4.52
CA ASN A 116 -14.65 3.12 5.51
C ASN A 116 -14.06 1.73 5.79
N ALA A 117 -13.52 1.07 4.78
CA ALA A 117 -12.84 -0.22 4.97
C ALA A 117 -11.54 -0.06 5.76
N MET A 118 -10.81 1.03 5.53
CA MET A 118 -9.57 1.36 6.25
C MET A 118 -9.83 1.88 7.68
N ASN A 119 -11.05 2.31 8.01
CA ASN A 119 -11.44 2.74 9.35
C ASN A 119 -11.57 1.53 10.29
N SER A 120 -10.44 0.97 10.69
CA SER A 120 -10.35 -0.16 11.61
C SER A 120 -9.31 0.11 12.67
N HIS A 121 -9.71 0.02 13.92
CA HIS A 121 -8.86 0.15 15.10
C HIS A 121 -8.48 -1.23 15.68
N LEU A 122 -8.76 -2.31 14.96
CA LEU A 122 -8.37 -3.66 15.36
C LEU A 122 -6.85 -3.80 15.33
N GLY A 123 -6.25 -4.09 16.47
CA GLY A 123 -4.81 -4.20 16.62
C GLY A 123 -4.20 -3.00 17.37
N SER A 124 -5.01 -2.12 17.95
CA SER A 124 -4.55 -0.95 18.72
C SER A 124 -3.50 -0.12 17.96
N THR A 125 -2.26 -0.04 18.49
CA THR A 125 -1.15 0.72 17.89
C THR A 125 -0.66 0.17 16.54
N GLY A 126 -1.05 -1.04 16.15
CA GLY A 126 -0.78 -1.63 14.84
C GLY A 126 -1.99 -1.67 13.91
N ALA A 127 -3.04 -0.91 14.18
CA ALA A 127 -4.28 -0.91 13.38
C ALA A 127 -4.10 -0.21 12.02
N LEU A 128 -5.06 -0.43 11.10
CA LEU A 128 -5.16 0.33 9.85
C LEU A 128 -5.35 1.83 10.08
N CYS A 129 -6.17 2.17 11.08
CA CYS A 129 -6.36 3.51 11.58
C CYS A 129 -5.73 3.56 12.97
N CYS A 130 -4.46 3.94 13.02
CA CYS A 130 -3.66 3.87 14.23
C CYS A 130 -3.78 5.16 15.04
N HIS A 131 -4.04 5.00 16.34
CA HIS A 131 -4.05 6.07 17.32
C HIS A 131 -3.27 5.66 18.56
N PRO A 132 -2.64 6.62 19.26
CA PRO A 132 -2.07 6.35 20.59
C PRO A 132 -3.14 5.88 21.56
N ASP A 133 -2.80 4.88 22.36
CA ASP A 133 -3.62 4.39 23.46
C ASP A 133 -3.08 4.95 24.79
N PRO A 134 -3.81 5.84 25.48
CA PRO A 134 -3.34 6.43 26.73
C PRO A 134 -3.04 5.41 27.86
N ALA A 135 -3.53 4.18 27.73
CA ALA A 135 -3.28 3.12 28.70
C ALA A 135 -1.94 2.43 28.49
N ILE A 136 -1.25 2.69 27.38
CA ILE A 136 0.04 2.07 27.04
C ILE A 136 1.15 3.09 27.30
N ASP A 137 2.04 2.80 28.25
CA ASP A 137 3.24 3.58 28.54
C ASP A 137 4.42 3.09 27.70
N ALA A 138 4.39 3.36 26.41
CA ALA A 138 5.45 3.03 25.46
C ALA A 138 5.39 3.98 24.26
N ASP A 139 6.45 3.97 23.44
CA ASP A 139 6.46 4.66 22.15
C ASP A 139 5.33 4.15 21.26
N GLN A 140 4.52 5.05 20.76
CA GLN A 140 3.35 4.71 19.98
C GLN A 140 3.35 5.44 18.63
N TYR A 141 2.70 4.79 17.66
CA TYR A 141 2.50 5.35 16.34
C TYR A 141 1.09 5.94 16.21
N GLN A 142 0.95 6.89 15.29
CA GLN A 142 -0.36 7.35 14.85
C GLN A 142 -0.37 7.58 13.34
N THR A 143 -1.54 7.44 12.75
CA THR A 143 -1.74 7.80 11.35
C THR A 143 -1.78 9.33 11.22
N LEU A 144 -0.78 9.91 10.60
CA LEU A 144 -0.65 11.36 10.42
C LEU A 144 -1.42 11.87 9.20
N VAL A 145 -1.51 11.05 8.15
CA VAL A 145 -2.14 11.44 6.89
C VAL A 145 -2.73 10.22 6.20
N THR A 146 -3.89 10.41 5.59
CA THR A 146 -4.51 9.47 4.65
C THR A 146 -4.47 10.09 3.27
N VAL A 147 -3.90 9.39 2.29
CA VAL A 147 -3.78 9.88 0.91
C VAL A 147 -4.66 9.06 -0.01
N ALA A 148 -5.42 9.75 -0.85
CA ALA A 148 -6.20 9.16 -1.94
C ALA A 148 -5.72 9.74 -3.28
N ILE A 149 -5.37 8.87 -4.22
CA ILE A 149 -4.91 9.25 -5.56
C ILE A 149 -5.87 8.66 -6.57
N ASP A 150 -6.48 9.52 -7.38
CA ASP A 150 -7.23 9.13 -8.57
C ASP A 150 -6.34 9.37 -9.79
N VAL A 151 -5.76 8.30 -10.32
CA VAL A 151 -4.83 8.36 -11.45
C VAL A 151 -5.55 8.74 -12.74
N LEU A 152 -6.79 8.27 -12.94
CA LEU A 152 -7.60 8.61 -14.12
C LEU A 152 -8.09 10.06 -14.08
N GLY A 153 -8.53 10.51 -12.92
CA GLY A 153 -8.97 11.88 -12.69
C GLY A 153 -7.83 12.87 -12.48
N GLY A 154 -6.58 12.40 -12.35
CA GLY A 154 -5.40 13.25 -12.15
C GLY A 154 -5.45 14.02 -10.82
N THR A 155 -6.06 13.46 -9.77
CA THR A 155 -6.19 14.14 -8.48
C THR A 155 -5.47 13.39 -7.36
N LEU A 156 -4.91 14.17 -6.44
CA LEU A 156 -4.32 13.70 -5.19
C LEU A 156 -4.95 14.46 -4.03
N ASN A 157 -5.52 13.74 -3.07
CA ASN A 157 -6.08 14.28 -1.86
C ASN A 157 -5.29 13.77 -0.65
N ALA A 158 -4.72 14.69 0.11
CA ALA A 158 -4.04 14.40 1.38
C ALA A 158 -4.92 14.87 2.53
N LEU A 159 -5.35 13.92 3.35
CA LEU A 159 -6.28 14.13 4.44
C LEU A 159 -5.52 13.99 5.77
N ALA A 160 -5.52 15.02 6.60
CA ALA A 160 -4.85 14.99 7.88
C ALA A 160 -5.50 13.96 8.82
N GLY A 161 -4.69 13.13 9.46
CA GLY A 161 -5.14 12.09 10.38
C GLY A 161 -5.51 10.76 9.71
N GLY A 162 -6.05 9.86 10.51
CA GLY A 162 -6.44 8.52 10.08
C GLY A 162 -7.76 8.47 9.33
N PRO A 163 -8.07 7.34 8.68
CA PRO A 163 -9.31 7.17 7.92
C PRO A 163 -10.58 7.43 8.74
N CYS A 164 -10.57 7.21 10.05
CA CYS A 164 -11.75 7.40 10.92
C CYS A 164 -12.21 8.86 10.99
N VAL A 165 -11.31 9.83 10.78
CA VAL A 165 -11.66 11.25 10.79
C VAL A 165 -12.46 11.62 9.54
N HIS A 166 -12.31 10.87 8.47
CA HIS A 166 -12.87 11.14 7.15
C HIS A 166 -13.95 10.14 6.72
N ALA A 167 -14.01 8.99 7.40
CA ALA A 167 -15.06 8.00 7.18
C ALA A 167 -16.39 8.56 7.72
N LYS A 168 -17.45 8.50 6.92
CA LYS A 168 -18.80 8.79 7.43
C LYS A 168 -19.18 7.74 8.46
N ALA A 169 -19.81 8.16 9.54
CA ALA A 169 -20.43 7.22 10.48
C ALA A 169 -21.41 6.30 9.71
N PRO A 170 -21.46 5.01 10.06
CA PRO A 170 -22.37 4.05 9.44
C PRO A 170 -23.84 4.42 9.67
#